data_2a9ab71988fbc69d64378c42f7cbfaff
#
_entry.id   2a9ab71988fbc69d64378c42f7cbfaff
#
_cell.length_a   1.000
_cell.length_b   1.000
_cell.length_c   1.000
_cell.angle_alpha   90.00
_cell.angle_beta   90.00
_cell.angle_gamma   90.00
#
_symmetry.space_group_name_H-M   'P 1'
#
loop_
_entity.id
_entity.type
_entity.pdbx_description
1 polymer ?
#
loop_
_entity_poly.entity_id
_entity_poly.type
_entity_poly.pdbx_seq_one_letter_code
_entity_poly.pdbx_strand_id
1 'polypeptide(L)'
;MRCPTGWRAPLAAGLVALTAGGCAGPSRGLLVPVAQPGLGTPTRTLLAVTTRGPTAEPPGYLFSGERGDAVRYASLTLSLPPGREPGSVPTDAERPDPAKHIALVSARELDAAGFAAATRAAGTAKRRALVFTHGYNTQFDEAVMRLGQIVDDTGYQGLPILFSWPSRGGLADYGYDKDSANFSRDALADLLARLARDPNIAGIDIFAHSMGNWLTMETLRQLAIAKDDKTLARLGTIVLAAPDVDMDVFRTQIARLRPLTSRIVLYASKDDYALGLSRRLFGGKIRAGENTDLEQFRGLGIVAHDLSAVAGGVGRNHNKAFGDGSTIAAIGQAISSGAPSRPGGQSLSEGIETLGRSVTLLGSALVPGGAAGGAP
;
A
#
# COMPACT_ATOMS: atom_id res chain seq x y z
N MET A 1 12.20 -35.59 -68.93
CA MET A 1 11.14 -35.77 -67.92
C MET A 1 11.16 -34.54 -66.99
N ARG A 2 10.05 -33.81 -66.89
CA ARG A 2 9.96 -32.47 -66.32
C ARG A 2 9.64 -32.57 -64.81
N CYS A 3 10.41 -31.89 -63.95
CA CYS A 3 10.06 -31.63 -62.56
C CYS A 3 8.98 -30.58 -62.47
N PRO A 4 7.99 -30.69 -61.57
CA PRO A 4 7.07 -29.59 -61.27
C PRO A 4 7.58 -28.72 -60.11
N THR A 5 7.40 -27.44 -60.32
CA THR A 5 7.72 -26.29 -59.45
C THR A 5 6.94 -26.29 -58.19
N GLY A 6 7.66 -26.15 -57.05
CA GLY A 6 7.06 -25.98 -55.72
C GLY A 6 6.50 -24.56 -55.50
N TRP A 7 5.31 -24.52 -54.95
CA TRP A 7 4.67 -23.30 -54.45
C TRP A 7 5.32 -22.88 -53.12
N ARG A 8 5.88 -21.67 -53.12
CA ARG A 8 6.26 -21.00 -51.87
C ARG A 8 5.08 -20.15 -51.41
N ALA A 9 4.46 -20.49 -50.29
CA ALA A 9 3.53 -19.65 -49.61
C ALA A 9 4.31 -18.54 -48.83
N PRO A 10 3.89 -17.27 -48.85
CA PRO A 10 4.48 -16.24 -47.99
C PRO A 10 3.95 -16.39 -46.57
N LEU A 11 4.85 -16.59 -45.62
CA LEU A 11 4.58 -16.40 -44.21
C LEU A 11 4.31 -14.92 -43.97
N ALA A 12 3.05 -14.53 -43.83
CA ALA A 12 2.66 -13.22 -43.33
C ALA A 12 2.99 -13.17 -41.84
N ALA A 13 4.14 -12.59 -41.51
CA ALA A 13 4.45 -12.19 -40.14
C ALA A 13 3.50 -11.07 -39.73
N GLY A 14 2.43 -11.44 -39.07
CA GLY A 14 1.51 -10.49 -38.40
C GLY A 14 2.26 -9.79 -37.28
N LEU A 15 2.76 -8.60 -37.55
CA LEU A 15 3.27 -7.68 -36.54
C LEU A 15 2.08 -7.16 -35.74
N VAL A 16 1.76 -7.81 -34.61
CA VAL A 16 0.82 -7.28 -33.64
C VAL A 16 1.50 -6.08 -33.00
N ALA A 17 1.20 -4.91 -33.50
CA ALA A 17 1.51 -3.65 -32.84
C ALA A 17 0.68 -3.59 -31.56
N LEU A 18 1.26 -4.04 -30.44
CA LEU A 18 0.78 -3.68 -29.11
C LEU A 18 0.90 -2.16 -29.00
N THR A 19 -0.22 -1.48 -29.22
CA THR A 19 -0.36 -0.08 -28.82
C THR A 19 -0.15 -0.06 -27.30
N ALA A 20 1.05 0.28 -26.90
CA ALA A 20 1.39 0.63 -25.53
C ALA A 20 0.64 1.92 -25.18
N GLY A 21 -0.65 1.77 -24.85
CA GLY A 21 -1.42 2.81 -24.16
C GLY A 21 -0.73 3.05 -22.82
N GLY A 22 -0.17 4.24 -22.66
CA GLY A 22 0.65 4.77 -21.62
C GLY A 22 0.50 4.15 -20.24
N CYS A 23 1.25 3.09 -19.97
CA CYS A 23 1.73 2.87 -18.62
C CYS A 23 2.86 3.89 -18.44
N ALA A 24 2.60 4.97 -17.73
CA ALA A 24 3.69 5.75 -17.18
C ALA A 24 4.58 4.72 -16.44
N GLY A 25 5.86 4.64 -16.85
CA GLY A 25 6.83 3.82 -16.15
C GLY A 25 6.89 4.26 -14.67
N PRO A 26 7.47 3.45 -13.79
CA PRO A 26 7.62 3.84 -12.40
C PRO A 26 8.29 5.21 -12.32
N SER A 27 7.74 6.07 -11.47
CA SER A 27 8.35 7.36 -11.15
C SER A 27 9.73 7.11 -10.55
N ARG A 28 10.74 7.82 -11.00
CA ARG A 28 12.13 7.60 -10.57
C ARG A 28 12.72 8.86 -9.98
N GLY A 29 13.50 8.69 -8.90
CA GLY A 29 14.25 9.79 -8.31
C GLY A 29 13.41 10.76 -7.49
N LEU A 30 12.30 10.32 -6.91
CA LEU A 30 11.41 11.18 -6.11
C LEU A 30 12.04 11.67 -4.78
N LEU A 31 13.15 11.05 -4.34
CA LEU A 31 13.80 11.39 -3.06
C LEU A 31 14.87 12.46 -3.21
N VAL A 32 14.64 13.45 -4.08
CA VAL A 32 15.46 14.66 -4.12
C VAL A 32 14.93 15.65 -3.07
N PRO A 33 15.75 16.02 -2.06
CA PRO A 33 15.28 16.95 -1.03
C PRO A 33 14.90 18.30 -1.61
N VAL A 34 13.73 18.81 -1.20
CA VAL A 34 13.33 20.18 -1.51
C VAL A 34 13.97 21.16 -0.52
N ALA A 35 14.45 22.30 -1.01
CA ALA A 35 15.25 23.25 -0.21
C ALA A 35 14.49 23.83 0.99
N GLN A 36 13.17 24.04 0.88
CA GLN A 36 12.28 24.41 1.98
C GLN A 36 10.84 24.00 1.65
N PRO A 37 10.15 23.26 2.55
CA PRO A 37 8.70 23.23 2.50
C PRO A 37 8.18 24.66 2.72
N GLY A 38 7.09 25.03 2.05
CA GLY A 38 6.47 26.36 2.26
C GLY A 38 6.24 26.64 3.75
N LEU A 39 6.37 27.91 4.16
CA LEU A 39 6.10 28.30 5.56
C LEU A 39 4.74 27.77 6.01
N GLY A 40 4.72 26.98 7.08
CA GLY A 40 3.49 26.38 7.62
C GLY A 40 3.06 25.03 6.98
N THR A 41 3.78 24.49 6.00
CA THR A 41 3.48 23.17 5.46
C THR A 41 3.78 22.08 6.51
N PRO A 42 2.80 21.23 6.87
CA PRO A 42 3.03 20.15 7.80
C PRO A 42 4.12 19.19 7.29
N THR A 43 4.91 18.69 8.21
CA THR A 43 5.91 17.65 7.89
C THR A 43 5.66 16.38 8.70
N ARG A 44 6.02 15.24 8.13
CA ARG A 44 5.91 13.94 8.79
C ARG A 44 7.19 13.14 8.63
N THR A 45 7.69 12.61 9.73
CA THR A 45 8.82 11.69 9.70
C THR A 45 8.32 10.26 9.62
N LEU A 46 8.84 9.52 8.65
CA LEU A 46 8.65 8.10 8.43
C LEU A 46 9.96 7.37 8.79
N LEU A 47 9.84 6.15 9.29
CA LEU A 47 10.98 5.24 9.36
C LEU A 47 10.88 4.22 8.23
N ALA A 48 12.03 3.77 7.73
CA ALA A 48 12.09 2.70 6.75
C ALA A 48 13.00 1.59 7.24
N VAL A 49 12.57 0.35 6.98
CA VAL A 49 13.33 -0.88 7.14
C VAL A 49 13.33 -1.56 5.79
N THR A 50 14.49 -1.96 5.29
CA THR A 50 14.57 -2.53 3.95
C THR A 50 15.60 -3.66 3.86
N THR A 51 15.29 -4.63 2.99
CA THR A 51 16.19 -5.69 2.55
C THR A 51 16.79 -5.41 1.17
N ARG A 52 16.58 -4.19 0.64
CA ARG A 52 17.19 -3.71 -0.59
C ARG A 52 18.67 -3.47 -0.42
N GLY A 53 19.41 -3.67 -1.49
CA GLY A 53 20.82 -3.29 -1.57
C GLY A 53 21.01 -1.76 -1.65
N PRO A 54 22.24 -1.29 -1.46
CA PRO A 54 22.60 0.11 -1.73
C PRO A 54 22.39 0.41 -3.22
N THR A 55 22.29 1.68 -3.56
CA THR A 55 22.23 2.11 -4.95
C THR A 55 23.45 2.94 -5.32
N ALA A 56 23.91 2.78 -6.57
CA ALA A 56 24.86 3.68 -7.21
C ALA A 56 24.16 4.73 -8.10
N GLU A 57 22.83 4.70 -8.14
CA GLU A 57 22.02 5.63 -8.92
C GLU A 57 22.15 7.07 -8.42
N PRO A 58 21.86 8.07 -9.28
CA PRO A 58 21.96 9.47 -8.92
C PRO A 58 21.05 9.86 -7.74
N PRO A 59 21.20 11.09 -7.21
CA PRO A 59 20.34 11.59 -6.14
C PRO A 59 18.86 11.38 -6.43
N GLY A 60 18.10 10.98 -5.42
CA GLY A 60 16.68 10.69 -5.54
C GLY A 60 16.32 9.21 -5.38
N TYR A 61 17.33 8.35 -5.37
CA TYR A 61 17.20 6.94 -4.99
C TYR A 61 17.88 6.71 -3.66
N LEU A 62 17.50 6.02 -2.75
CA LEU A 62 18.22 5.72 -1.51
C LEU A 62 18.68 4.26 -1.48
N PHE A 63 17.85 3.37 -2.03
CA PHE A 63 18.11 1.95 -2.13
C PHE A 63 17.73 1.43 -3.51
N SER A 64 18.42 0.38 -3.95
CA SER A 64 18.20 -0.25 -5.27
C SER A 64 17.01 -1.20 -5.29
N GLY A 65 16.69 -1.77 -6.47
CA GLY A 65 15.75 -2.88 -6.62
C GLY A 65 16.34 -4.25 -6.29
N GLU A 66 17.65 -4.32 -6.00
CA GLU A 66 18.36 -5.56 -5.76
C GLU A 66 18.30 -5.99 -4.28
N ARG A 67 18.47 -7.30 -4.04
CA ARG A 67 18.54 -7.84 -2.68
C ARG A 67 19.84 -7.40 -2.02
N GLY A 68 19.73 -6.88 -0.83
CA GLY A 68 20.89 -6.51 -0.01
C GLY A 68 21.44 -7.69 0.80
N ASP A 69 22.64 -7.52 1.28
CA ASP A 69 23.35 -8.46 2.16
C ASP A 69 22.98 -8.31 3.65
N ALA A 70 22.32 -7.20 3.99
CA ALA A 70 21.88 -6.88 5.34
C ALA A 70 20.60 -6.04 5.33
N VAL A 71 19.88 -6.07 6.45
CA VAL A 71 18.76 -5.15 6.69
C VAL A 71 19.29 -3.73 6.92
N ARG A 72 18.73 -2.76 6.22
CA ARG A 72 19.08 -1.35 6.29
C ARG A 72 17.92 -0.53 6.82
N TYR A 73 18.23 0.64 7.37
CA TYR A 73 17.27 1.50 8.02
C TYR A 73 17.44 2.94 7.52
N ALA A 74 16.33 3.68 7.48
CA ALA A 74 16.37 5.11 7.17
C ALA A 74 15.30 5.87 7.95
N SER A 75 15.55 7.17 8.13
CA SER A 75 14.56 8.14 8.58
C SER A 75 14.36 9.16 7.47
N LEU A 76 13.12 9.38 7.08
CA LEU A 76 12.74 10.29 6.00
C LEU A 76 11.70 11.28 6.52
N THR A 77 11.91 12.56 6.29
CA THR A 77 10.93 13.60 6.60
C THR A 77 10.33 14.09 5.30
N LEU A 78 9.00 14.00 5.21
CA LEU A 78 8.22 14.45 4.06
C LEU A 78 7.47 15.73 4.41
N SER A 79 7.30 16.64 3.44
CA SER A 79 6.33 17.72 3.49
C SER A 79 5.00 17.24 2.93
N LEU A 80 3.91 17.63 3.58
CA LEU A 80 2.54 17.24 3.26
C LEU A 80 1.74 18.53 3.00
N PRO A 81 1.66 19.00 1.74
CA PRO A 81 1.03 20.28 1.45
C PRO A 81 -0.48 20.23 1.70
N PRO A 82 -1.04 21.24 2.38
CA PRO A 82 -2.49 21.34 2.58
C PRO A 82 -3.21 21.51 1.24
N GLY A 83 -4.37 20.87 1.09
CA GLY A 83 -5.18 20.95 -0.14
C GLY A 83 -4.71 20.01 -1.25
N ARG A 84 -3.79 19.10 -1.00
CA ARG A 84 -3.48 17.99 -1.89
C ARG A 84 -4.72 17.12 -2.12
N GLU A 85 -4.91 16.67 -3.35
CA GLU A 85 -5.99 15.72 -3.65
C GLU A 85 -5.74 14.37 -2.97
N PRO A 86 -6.69 13.85 -2.15
CA PRO A 86 -6.55 12.54 -1.54
C PRO A 86 -6.26 11.44 -2.58
N GLY A 87 -5.42 10.49 -2.25
CA GLY A 87 -4.98 9.41 -3.15
C GLY A 87 -3.84 9.79 -4.09
N SER A 88 -3.57 11.08 -4.29
CA SER A 88 -2.52 11.54 -5.20
C SER A 88 -1.12 11.28 -4.61
N VAL A 89 -0.22 10.82 -5.48
CA VAL A 89 1.22 10.73 -5.23
C VAL A 89 1.95 11.46 -6.35
N PRO A 90 3.15 12.00 -6.13
CA PRO A 90 3.91 12.64 -7.19
C PRO A 90 4.24 11.63 -8.28
N THR A 91 4.04 12.03 -9.53
CA THR A 91 4.40 11.25 -10.73
C THR A 91 5.55 11.88 -11.50
N ASP A 92 5.84 13.15 -11.22
CA ASP A 92 6.96 13.87 -11.82
C ASP A 92 8.23 13.55 -11.04
N ALA A 93 9.10 12.77 -11.67
CA ALA A 93 10.31 12.25 -11.05
C ALA A 93 11.36 13.34 -10.78
N GLU A 94 11.39 14.40 -11.59
CA GLU A 94 12.54 15.29 -11.54
C GLU A 94 12.44 16.37 -10.45
N ARG A 95 11.25 16.90 -10.18
CA ARG A 95 11.06 17.95 -9.17
C ARG A 95 9.62 18.01 -8.66
N PRO A 96 9.27 17.25 -7.60
CA PRO A 96 7.96 17.42 -6.97
C PRO A 96 7.80 18.88 -6.49
N ASP A 97 6.72 19.55 -6.89
CA ASP A 97 6.36 20.86 -6.39
C ASP A 97 5.88 20.75 -4.92
N PRO A 98 6.66 21.23 -3.93
CA PRO A 98 6.31 21.08 -2.51
C PRO A 98 5.06 21.85 -2.09
N ALA A 99 4.53 22.72 -2.94
CA ALA A 99 3.26 23.40 -2.70
C ALA A 99 2.03 22.54 -3.07
N LYS A 100 2.23 21.53 -3.90
CA LYS A 100 1.15 20.68 -4.45
C LYS A 100 1.35 19.19 -4.17
N HIS A 101 2.59 18.74 -4.07
CA HIS A 101 2.95 17.34 -3.99
C HIS A 101 3.64 17.01 -2.67
N ILE A 102 3.49 15.77 -2.22
CA ILE A 102 4.35 15.23 -1.18
C ILE A 102 5.79 15.30 -1.67
N ALA A 103 6.69 15.85 -0.87
CA ALA A 103 8.09 16.01 -1.24
C ALA A 103 9.02 15.64 -0.09
N LEU A 104 10.21 15.14 -0.41
CA LEU A 104 11.23 14.84 0.59
C LEU A 104 11.85 16.13 1.11
N VAL A 105 11.88 16.29 2.45
CA VAL A 105 12.60 17.38 3.14
C VAL A 105 14.01 16.91 3.51
N SER A 106 14.12 15.70 4.07
CA SER A 106 15.40 15.12 4.44
C SER A 106 15.32 13.59 4.49
N ALA A 107 16.42 12.94 4.19
CA ALA A 107 16.61 11.51 4.38
C ALA A 107 17.96 11.26 5.07
N ARG A 108 17.99 10.28 5.95
CA ARG A 108 19.19 9.84 6.65
C ARG A 108 19.14 8.33 6.83
N GLU A 109 20.19 7.65 6.38
CA GLU A 109 20.39 6.25 6.73
C GLU A 109 20.70 6.11 8.23
N LEU A 110 20.23 5.03 8.82
CA LEU A 110 20.39 4.71 10.22
C LEU A 110 21.03 3.33 10.34
N ASP A 111 21.74 3.11 11.42
CA ASP A 111 22.04 1.77 11.92
C ASP A 111 20.89 1.22 12.79
N ALA A 112 21.00 -0.02 13.24
CA ALA A 112 20.00 -0.66 14.07
C ALA A 112 19.77 0.05 15.42
N ALA A 113 20.81 0.70 15.98
CA ALA A 113 20.72 1.46 17.21
C ALA A 113 20.02 2.80 16.98
N GLY A 114 20.35 3.49 15.88
CA GLY A 114 19.68 4.72 15.43
C GLY A 114 18.21 4.50 15.12
N PHE A 115 17.84 3.38 14.47
CA PHE A 115 16.44 3.01 14.27
C PHE A 115 15.71 2.80 15.61
N ALA A 116 16.30 2.05 16.54
CA ALA A 116 15.74 1.87 17.87
C ALA A 116 15.64 3.19 18.67
N ALA A 117 16.59 4.11 18.50
CA ALA A 117 16.50 5.44 19.09
C ALA A 117 15.36 6.26 18.46
N ALA A 118 15.21 6.21 17.13
CA ALA A 118 14.15 6.91 16.41
C ALA A 118 12.74 6.41 16.77
N THR A 119 12.57 5.10 17.02
CA THR A 119 11.28 4.56 17.53
C THR A 119 10.93 5.12 18.91
N ARG A 120 11.93 5.36 19.77
CA ARG A 120 11.74 5.92 21.11
C ARG A 120 11.57 7.44 21.12
N ALA A 121 12.32 8.16 20.28
CA ALA A 121 12.40 9.63 20.27
C ALA A 121 11.06 10.32 19.95
N ALA A 122 10.12 9.59 19.45
CA ALA A 122 8.86 10.09 18.96
C ALA A 122 7.83 10.45 20.05
N GLY A 123 8.23 10.65 21.30
CA GLY A 123 7.40 11.17 22.40
C GLY A 123 7.32 10.27 23.62
N THR A 124 6.81 10.81 24.73
CA THR A 124 6.67 10.09 26.01
C THR A 124 5.41 9.21 26.07
N ALA A 125 4.41 9.46 25.22
CA ALA A 125 3.20 8.64 25.14
C ALA A 125 3.42 7.40 24.26
N LYS A 126 2.90 6.26 24.68
CA LYS A 126 2.89 5.05 23.86
C LYS A 126 2.10 5.28 22.57
N ARG A 127 2.72 4.97 21.42
CA ARG A 127 2.11 5.14 20.10
C ARG A 127 1.93 3.78 19.41
N ARG A 128 0.93 3.72 18.55
CA ARG A 128 0.81 2.59 17.62
C ARG A 128 1.82 2.77 16.48
N ALA A 129 2.33 1.67 15.95
CA ALA A 129 3.12 1.65 14.74
C ALA A 129 2.27 1.15 13.57
N LEU A 130 2.35 1.82 12.42
CA LEU A 130 1.78 1.35 11.15
C LEU A 130 2.92 0.85 10.28
N VAL A 131 2.94 -0.45 10.00
CA VAL A 131 3.91 -1.07 9.07
C VAL A 131 3.24 -1.20 7.71
N PHE A 132 3.78 -0.49 6.72
CA PHE A 132 3.32 -0.57 5.33
C PHE A 132 4.24 -1.47 4.51
N THR A 133 3.67 -2.43 3.77
CA THR A 133 4.37 -3.28 2.81
C THR A 133 3.82 -3.03 1.40
N HIS A 134 4.67 -2.55 0.51
CA HIS A 134 4.30 -2.17 -0.85
C HIS A 134 4.08 -3.38 -1.77
N GLY A 135 3.54 -3.13 -2.96
CA GLY A 135 3.27 -4.14 -3.97
C GLY A 135 4.44 -4.46 -4.88
N TYR A 136 4.15 -5.29 -5.88
CA TYR A 136 5.01 -5.57 -7.02
C TYR A 136 5.26 -4.30 -7.86
N ASN A 137 6.36 -4.29 -8.61
CA ASN A 137 6.73 -3.20 -9.52
C ASN A 137 6.79 -1.84 -8.82
N THR A 138 7.32 -1.80 -7.61
CA THR A 138 7.39 -0.59 -6.77
C THR A 138 8.84 -0.33 -6.36
N GLN A 139 9.37 0.82 -6.70
CA GLN A 139 10.69 1.26 -6.26
C GLN A 139 10.64 1.82 -4.83
N PHE A 140 11.81 2.04 -4.22
CA PHE A 140 11.88 2.49 -2.83
C PHE A 140 11.27 3.88 -2.63
N ASP A 141 11.58 4.81 -3.53
CA ASP A 141 11.09 6.18 -3.53
C ASP A 141 9.56 6.24 -3.69
N GLU A 142 8.98 5.44 -4.59
CA GLU A 142 7.54 5.33 -4.76
C GLU A 142 6.84 4.80 -3.50
N ALA A 143 7.45 3.78 -2.85
CA ALA A 143 6.92 3.23 -1.61
C ALA A 143 6.93 4.25 -0.46
N VAL A 144 7.96 5.10 -0.39
CA VAL A 144 8.06 6.21 0.58
C VAL A 144 6.93 7.21 0.35
N MET A 145 6.74 7.67 -0.91
CA MET A 145 5.68 8.63 -1.24
C MET A 145 4.29 8.04 -0.99
N ARG A 146 4.09 6.75 -1.27
CA ARG A 146 2.83 6.06 -0.98
C ARG A 146 2.54 5.97 0.52
N LEU A 147 3.53 5.67 1.35
CA LEU A 147 3.34 5.70 2.80
C LEU A 147 3.04 7.12 3.29
N GLY A 148 3.71 8.13 2.74
CA GLY A 148 3.40 9.55 3.02
C GLY A 148 1.94 9.88 2.71
N GLN A 149 1.46 9.48 1.54
CA GLN A 149 0.06 9.65 1.14
C GLN A 149 -0.91 8.93 2.09
N ILE A 150 -0.64 7.66 2.43
CA ILE A 150 -1.49 6.90 3.36
C ILE A 150 -1.58 7.63 4.71
N VAL A 151 -0.45 8.08 5.25
CA VAL A 151 -0.40 8.76 6.56
C VAL A 151 -1.18 10.07 6.55
N ASP A 152 -1.05 10.85 5.48
CA ASP A 152 -1.74 12.13 5.31
C ASP A 152 -3.25 11.92 5.15
N ASP A 153 -3.65 11.11 4.19
CA ASP A 153 -5.05 10.88 3.83
C ASP A 153 -5.86 10.17 4.94
N THR A 154 -5.20 9.30 5.71
CA THR A 154 -5.85 8.64 6.86
C THR A 154 -5.82 9.48 8.14
N GLY A 155 -5.07 10.57 8.17
CA GLY A 155 -4.81 11.34 9.38
C GLY A 155 -4.09 10.55 10.47
N TYR A 156 -3.31 9.52 10.11
CA TYR A 156 -2.66 8.62 11.07
C TYR A 156 -1.66 9.33 11.96
N GLN A 157 -1.85 9.27 13.27
CA GLN A 157 -1.04 9.97 14.26
C GLN A 157 0.06 9.11 14.92
N GLY A 158 0.11 7.82 14.63
CA GLY A 158 1.12 6.89 15.16
C GLY A 158 2.49 7.03 14.48
N LEU A 159 3.32 6.00 14.62
CA LEU A 159 4.63 5.90 14.00
C LEU A 159 4.53 5.15 12.66
N PRO A 160 4.69 5.84 11.52
CA PRO A 160 4.67 5.18 10.22
C PRO A 160 6.02 4.56 9.91
N ILE A 161 5.99 3.28 9.51
CA ILE A 161 7.16 2.49 9.16
C ILE A 161 6.94 1.86 7.79
N LEU A 162 7.80 2.16 6.84
CA LEU A 162 7.88 1.45 5.58
C LEU A 162 8.71 0.18 5.77
N PHE A 163 8.17 -0.98 5.45
CA PHE A 163 8.96 -2.16 5.17
C PHE A 163 9.07 -2.33 3.66
N SER A 164 10.25 -2.02 3.11
CA SER A 164 10.49 -2.07 1.67
C SER A 164 11.35 -3.29 1.30
N TRP A 165 10.74 -4.20 0.55
CA TRP A 165 11.40 -5.38 0.02
C TRP A 165 11.90 -5.12 -1.42
N PRO A 166 12.93 -5.87 -1.92
CA PRO A 166 13.52 -5.63 -3.24
C PRO A 166 12.53 -5.92 -4.37
N SER A 167 12.04 -4.88 -5.01
CA SER A 167 11.28 -4.92 -6.26
C SER A 167 12.01 -4.05 -7.27
N ARG A 168 12.26 -4.60 -8.47
CA ARG A 168 13.06 -3.93 -9.50
C ARG A 168 12.33 -2.81 -10.22
N GLY A 169 11.01 -2.76 -10.10
CA GLY A 169 10.23 -1.74 -10.78
C GLY A 169 10.04 -2.00 -12.29
N GLY A 170 10.10 -3.26 -12.72
CA GLY A 170 9.90 -3.68 -14.11
C GLY A 170 8.79 -4.72 -14.25
N LEU A 171 7.94 -4.59 -15.28
CA LEU A 171 6.82 -5.51 -15.51
C LEU A 171 7.27 -6.95 -15.79
N ALA A 172 8.49 -7.17 -16.27
CA ALA A 172 9.05 -8.49 -16.51
C ALA A 172 9.62 -9.16 -15.25
N ASP A 173 9.80 -8.39 -14.17
CA ASP A 173 10.51 -8.84 -12.96
C ASP A 173 9.60 -9.52 -11.92
N TYR A 174 8.37 -9.89 -12.28
CA TYR A 174 7.41 -10.46 -11.33
C TYR A 174 7.98 -11.69 -10.58
N GLY A 175 8.68 -12.60 -11.30
CA GLY A 175 9.30 -13.77 -10.67
C GLY A 175 10.39 -13.40 -9.67
N TYR A 176 11.27 -12.46 -10.05
CA TYR A 176 12.28 -11.92 -9.16
C TYR A 176 11.67 -11.26 -7.93
N ASP A 177 10.66 -10.44 -8.14
CA ASP A 177 9.96 -9.71 -7.09
C ASP A 177 9.27 -10.67 -6.11
N LYS A 178 8.64 -11.74 -6.60
CA LYS A 178 8.02 -12.76 -5.76
C LYS A 178 9.03 -13.51 -4.88
N ASP A 179 10.19 -13.86 -5.45
CA ASP A 179 11.28 -14.45 -4.68
C ASP A 179 11.87 -13.48 -3.67
N SER A 180 11.94 -12.18 -4.03
CA SER A 180 12.42 -11.12 -3.14
C SER A 180 11.45 -10.86 -1.97
N ALA A 181 10.15 -10.99 -2.21
CA ALA A 181 9.16 -10.96 -1.13
C ALA A 181 9.40 -12.14 -0.16
N ASN A 182 9.62 -13.35 -0.66
CA ASN A 182 9.96 -14.50 0.18
C ASN A 182 11.30 -14.32 0.92
N PHE A 183 12.32 -13.79 0.26
CA PHE A 183 13.62 -13.46 0.85
C PHE A 183 13.50 -12.49 2.03
N SER A 184 12.53 -11.59 1.98
CA SER A 184 12.35 -10.51 2.96
C SER A 184 11.48 -10.91 4.16
N ARG A 185 10.89 -12.11 4.15
CA ARG A 185 9.92 -12.58 5.14
C ARG A 185 10.48 -12.58 6.56
N ASP A 186 11.71 -13.09 6.74
CA ASP A 186 12.32 -13.19 8.06
C ASP A 186 12.65 -11.80 8.62
N ALA A 187 13.12 -10.88 7.76
CA ALA A 187 13.38 -9.50 8.16
C ALA A 187 12.10 -8.75 8.58
N LEU A 188 10.95 -9.02 7.93
CA LEU A 188 9.67 -8.46 8.38
C LEU A 188 9.23 -9.09 9.71
N ALA A 189 9.41 -10.40 9.90
CA ALA A 189 9.13 -11.05 11.18
C ALA A 189 9.96 -10.46 12.33
N ASP A 190 11.25 -10.25 12.10
CA ASP A 190 12.17 -9.62 13.05
C ASP A 190 11.77 -8.18 13.38
N LEU A 191 11.34 -7.39 12.38
CA LEU A 191 10.81 -6.05 12.61
C LEU A 191 9.59 -6.09 13.52
N LEU A 192 8.59 -6.94 13.20
CA LEU A 192 7.37 -7.06 14.00
C LEU A 192 7.70 -7.49 15.43
N ALA A 193 8.59 -8.47 15.61
CA ALA A 193 9.04 -8.93 16.91
C ALA A 193 9.79 -7.84 17.69
N ARG A 194 10.62 -7.04 17.04
CA ARG A 194 11.29 -5.88 17.64
C ARG A 194 10.30 -4.84 18.13
N LEU A 195 9.34 -4.46 17.29
CA LEU A 195 8.30 -3.49 17.66
C LEU A 195 7.41 -4.02 18.79
N ALA A 196 7.09 -5.31 18.79
CA ALA A 196 6.28 -5.93 19.86
C ALA A 196 6.96 -5.90 21.23
N ARG A 197 8.29 -5.93 21.26
CA ARG A 197 9.09 -5.85 22.49
C ARG A 197 9.38 -4.41 22.94
N ASP A 198 9.17 -3.41 22.07
CA ASP A 198 9.41 -2.02 22.44
C ASP A 198 8.28 -1.53 23.38
N PRO A 199 8.63 -1.08 24.62
CA PRO A 199 7.63 -0.62 25.58
C PRO A 199 6.92 0.67 25.15
N ASN A 200 7.50 1.44 24.20
CA ASN A 200 6.92 2.68 23.69
C ASN A 200 5.92 2.46 22.55
N ILE A 201 5.84 1.23 22.01
CA ILE A 201 4.86 0.86 20.99
C ILE A 201 3.62 0.27 21.67
N ALA A 202 2.47 0.91 21.53
CA ALA A 202 1.19 0.47 22.08
C ALA A 202 0.60 -0.76 21.36
N GLY A 203 0.83 -0.84 20.05
CA GLY A 203 0.36 -1.92 19.17
C GLY A 203 0.89 -1.70 17.75
N ILE A 204 0.74 -2.71 16.92
CA ILE A 204 1.26 -2.71 15.56
C ILE A 204 0.09 -2.94 14.60
N ASP A 205 -0.15 -1.97 13.72
CA ASP A 205 -1.06 -2.11 12.59
C ASP A 205 -0.26 -2.42 11.34
N ILE A 206 -0.85 -3.17 10.42
CA ILE A 206 -0.22 -3.52 9.15
C ILE A 206 -1.11 -3.05 8.02
N PHE A 207 -0.50 -2.44 7.00
CA PHE A 207 -1.14 -2.15 5.75
C PHE A 207 -0.31 -2.77 4.62
N ALA A 208 -0.85 -3.80 3.99
CA ALA A 208 -0.20 -4.49 2.90
C ALA A 208 -0.95 -4.27 1.59
N HIS A 209 -0.20 -4.12 0.48
CA HIS A 209 -0.75 -3.92 -0.85
C HIS A 209 -0.23 -4.97 -1.83
N SER A 210 -1.12 -5.53 -2.66
CA SER A 210 -0.79 -6.41 -3.78
C SER A 210 0.12 -7.58 -3.36
N MET A 211 1.31 -7.74 -3.94
CA MET A 211 2.31 -8.76 -3.56
C MET A 211 2.84 -8.56 -2.13
N GLY A 212 2.78 -7.35 -1.56
CA GLY A 212 3.08 -7.12 -0.14
C GLY A 212 2.16 -7.91 0.79
N ASN A 213 0.95 -8.26 0.36
CA ASN A 213 0.07 -9.16 1.11
C ASN A 213 0.62 -10.59 1.16
N TRP A 214 1.21 -11.08 0.05
CA TRP A 214 1.89 -12.37 0.05
C TRP A 214 2.98 -12.39 1.12
N LEU A 215 3.88 -11.41 1.11
CA LEU A 215 4.95 -11.26 2.10
C LEU A 215 4.38 -11.21 3.53
N THR A 216 3.39 -10.36 3.76
CA THR A 216 2.76 -10.18 5.09
C THR A 216 2.12 -11.47 5.58
N MET A 217 1.32 -12.14 4.76
CA MET A 217 0.63 -13.36 5.14
C MET A 217 1.60 -14.51 5.42
N GLU A 218 2.67 -14.67 4.64
CA GLU A 218 3.71 -15.66 4.91
C GLU A 218 4.49 -15.33 6.19
N THR A 219 4.76 -14.06 6.46
CA THR A 219 5.40 -13.61 7.70
C THR A 219 4.53 -13.94 8.93
N LEU A 220 3.25 -13.59 8.88
CA LEU A 220 2.32 -13.88 9.98
C LEU A 220 2.16 -15.39 10.20
N ARG A 221 2.07 -16.16 9.10
CA ARG A 221 2.03 -17.62 9.16
C ARG A 221 3.30 -18.20 9.80
N GLN A 222 4.48 -17.66 9.48
CA GLN A 222 5.75 -18.07 10.08
C GLN A 222 5.76 -17.80 11.60
N LEU A 223 5.34 -16.60 12.04
CA LEU A 223 5.24 -16.26 13.45
C LEU A 223 4.26 -17.20 14.19
N ALA A 224 3.13 -17.55 13.56
CA ALA A 224 2.17 -18.49 14.13
C ALA A 224 2.74 -19.93 14.25
N ILE A 225 3.50 -20.40 13.25
CA ILE A 225 4.19 -21.71 13.29
C ILE A 225 5.27 -21.71 14.36
N ALA A 226 6.03 -20.62 14.49
CA ALA A 226 7.05 -20.45 15.53
C ALA A 226 6.46 -20.24 16.93
N LYS A 227 5.13 -20.09 17.04
CA LYS A 227 4.41 -19.80 18.31
C LYS A 227 4.91 -18.53 18.99
N ASP A 228 5.25 -17.50 18.21
CA ASP A 228 5.57 -16.17 18.76
C ASP A 228 4.29 -15.42 19.12
N ASP A 229 3.56 -15.97 20.09
CA ASP A 229 2.29 -15.42 20.58
C ASP A 229 2.46 -14.00 21.15
N LYS A 230 3.66 -13.67 21.64
CA LYS A 230 3.96 -12.32 22.16
C LYS A 230 3.91 -11.28 21.04
N THR A 231 4.49 -11.58 19.88
CA THR A 231 4.43 -10.70 18.71
C THR A 231 3.02 -10.65 18.14
N LEU A 232 2.36 -11.81 17.98
CA LEU A 232 1.01 -11.88 17.42
C LEU A 232 -0.02 -11.15 18.29
N ALA A 233 0.11 -11.18 19.60
CA ALA A 233 -0.80 -10.49 20.54
C ALA A 233 -0.71 -8.95 20.41
N ARG A 234 0.43 -8.42 19.93
CA ARG A 234 0.66 -6.98 19.75
C ARG A 234 0.13 -6.42 18.43
N LEU A 235 -0.27 -7.32 17.51
CA LEU A 235 -0.87 -6.90 16.23
C LEU A 235 -2.26 -6.31 16.48
N GLY A 236 -2.55 -5.22 15.82
CA GLY A 236 -3.87 -4.58 15.78
C GLY A 236 -4.58 -4.89 14.46
N THR A 237 -5.00 -3.86 13.76
CA THR A 237 -5.66 -3.98 12.46
C THR A 237 -4.65 -4.40 11.38
N ILE A 238 -5.04 -5.39 10.57
CA ILE A 238 -4.27 -5.89 9.43
C ILE A 238 -5.08 -5.61 8.17
N VAL A 239 -4.71 -4.58 7.42
CA VAL A 239 -5.34 -4.19 6.17
C VAL A 239 -4.66 -4.92 5.01
N LEU A 240 -5.44 -5.67 4.25
CA LEU A 240 -5.02 -6.37 3.04
C LEU A 240 -5.69 -5.72 1.83
N ALA A 241 -4.98 -4.84 1.13
CA ALA A 241 -5.48 -4.14 -0.06
C ALA A 241 -5.09 -4.88 -1.33
N ALA A 242 -6.07 -5.24 -2.16
CA ALA A 242 -5.90 -5.94 -3.43
C ALA A 242 -4.92 -7.13 -3.36
N PRO A 243 -5.11 -8.13 -2.48
CA PRO A 243 -4.13 -9.19 -2.25
C PRO A 243 -3.82 -10.02 -3.50
N ASP A 244 -2.55 -9.99 -3.96
CA ASP A 244 -2.05 -10.88 -5.02
C ASP A 244 -1.64 -12.23 -4.42
N VAL A 245 -2.61 -12.93 -3.87
CA VAL A 245 -2.47 -14.25 -3.24
C VAL A 245 -3.51 -15.18 -3.84
N ASP A 246 -3.09 -16.35 -4.31
CA ASP A 246 -3.99 -17.40 -4.76
C ASP A 246 -4.97 -17.78 -3.64
N MET A 247 -6.25 -17.94 -3.96
CA MET A 247 -7.29 -18.10 -2.96
C MET A 247 -7.17 -19.39 -2.14
N ASP A 248 -6.62 -20.47 -2.72
CA ASP A 248 -6.40 -21.72 -1.98
C ASP A 248 -5.21 -21.57 -1.01
N VAL A 249 -4.16 -20.85 -1.44
CA VAL A 249 -3.02 -20.51 -0.57
C VAL A 249 -3.48 -19.60 0.56
N PHE A 250 -4.28 -18.58 0.26
CA PHE A 250 -4.84 -17.66 1.24
C PHE A 250 -5.64 -18.38 2.33
N ARG A 251 -6.51 -19.33 1.96
CA ARG A 251 -7.24 -20.16 2.93
C ARG A 251 -6.31 -20.95 3.85
N THR A 252 -5.24 -21.50 3.27
CA THR A 252 -4.23 -22.26 4.03
C THR A 252 -3.49 -21.38 5.03
N GLN A 253 -3.13 -20.15 4.63
CA GLN A 253 -2.50 -19.16 5.49
C GLN A 253 -3.44 -18.76 6.63
N ILE A 254 -4.69 -18.39 6.30
CA ILE A 254 -5.71 -17.98 7.29
C ILE A 254 -6.00 -19.09 8.31
N ALA A 255 -6.00 -20.35 7.91
CA ALA A 255 -6.23 -21.47 8.83
C ALA A 255 -5.22 -21.51 9.99
N ARG A 256 -4.00 -20.99 9.77
CA ARG A 256 -2.96 -20.85 10.81
C ARG A 256 -3.08 -19.58 11.65
N LEU A 257 -3.86 -18.60 11.16
CA LEU A 257 -4.00 -17.27 11.75
C LEU A 257 -5.35 -17.07 12.47
N ARG A 258 -6.06 -18.15 12.79
CA ARG A 258 -7.41 -18.08 13.39
C ARG A 258 -7.55 -17.07 14.54
N PRO A 259 -6.60 -16.93 15.49
CA PRO A 259 -6.72 -15.92 16.55
C PRO A 259 -6.67 -14.47 16.05
N LEU A 260 -6.16 -14.24 14.82
CA LEU A 260 -5.99 -12.92 14.24
C LEU A 260 -7.03 -12.58 13.16
N THR A 261 -7.85 -13.55 12.71
CA THR A 261 -8.74 -13.35 11.57
C THR A 261 -9.70 -12.19 11.77
N SER A 262 -10.21 -12.00 12.98
CA SER A 262 -11.08 -10.87 13.34
C SER A 262 -10.40 -9.49 13.29
N ARG A 263 -9.07 -9.45 13.11
CA ARG A 263 -8.29 -8.22 12.96
C ARG A 263 -7.93 -7.94 11.51
N ILE A 264 -8.27 -8.85 10.59
CA ILE A 264 -7.97 -8.73 9.17
C ILE A 264 -9.14 -8.05 8.47
N VAL A 265 -8.82 -6.98 7.74
CA VAL A 265 -9.74 -6.28 6.84
C VAL A 265 -9.19 -6.38 5.44
N LEU A 266 -9.98 -6.95 4.51
CA LEU A 266 -9.58 -7.19 3.14
C LEU A 266 -10.39 -6.30 2.18
N TYR A 267 -9.71 -5.67 1.24
CA TYR A 267 -10.30 -4.88 0.17
C TYR A 267 -10.06 -5.57 -1.16
N ALA A 268 -11.14 -5.97 -1.83
CA ALA A 268 -11.13 -6.67 -3.11
C ALA A 268 -11.88 -5.88 -4.18
N SER A 269 -11.57 -6.16 -5.45
CA SER A 269 -12.28 -5.58 -6.60
C SER A 269 -12.25 -6.55 -7.77
N LYS A 270 -13.42 -6.95 -8.30
CA LYS A 270 -13.54 -7.88 -9.45
C LYS A 270 -12.97 -7.32 -10.75
N ASP A 271 -12.84 -5.99 -10.85
CA ASP A 271 -12.31 -5.27 -12.00
C ASP A 271 -10.85 -4.82 -11.83
N ASP A 272 -10.11 -5.48 -10.94
CA ASP A 272 -8.67 -5.30 -10.78
C ASP A 272 -7.91 -5.97 -11.94
N TYR A 273 -7.56 -5.18 -12.94
CA TYR A 273 -6.88 -5.69 -14.16
C TYR A 273 -5.47 -6.20 -13.89
N ALA A 274 -4.77 -5.68 -12.88
CA ALA A 274 -3.40 -6.11 -12.58
C ALA A 274 -3.41 -7.52 -11.97
N LEU A 275 -4.32 -7.81 -11.06
CA LEU A 275 -4.51 -9.15 -10.51
C LEU A 275 -4.98 -10.14 -11.57
N GLY A 276 -5.92 -9.73 -12.44
CA GLY A 276 -6.36 -10.54 -13.57
C GLY A 276 -5.21 -10.90 -14.52
N LEU A 277 -4.29 -9.96 -14.76
CA LEU A 277 -3.09 -10.21 -15.57
C LEU A 277 -2.11 -11.15 -14.84
N SER A 278 -1.84 -10.90 -13.55
CA SER A 278 -1.03 -11.79 -12.70
C SER A 278 -1.52 -13.24 -12.78
N ARG A 279 -2.83 -13.45 -12.61
CA ARG A 279 -3.45 -14.78 -12.70
C ARG A 279 -3.25 -15.43 -14.08
N ARG A 280 -3.41 -14.65 -15.16
CA ARG A 280 -3.27 -15.18 -16.54
C ARG A 280 -1.83 -15.56 -16.89
N LEU A 281 -0.86 -14.77 -16.43
CA LEU A 281 0.56 -14.98 -16.75
C LEU A 281 1.20 -16.08 -15.91
N PHE A 282 0.80 -16.17 -14.63
CA PHE A 282 1.48 -17.06 -13.66
C PHE A 282 0.58 -18.23 -13.22
N GLY A 283 -0.59 -18.38 -13.85
CA GLY A 283 -1.53 -19.45 -13.55
C GLY A 283 -2.21 -19.30 -12.18
N GLY A 284 -2.82 -20.39 -11.74
CA GLY A 284 -3.50 -20.44 -10.46
C GLY A 284 -4.99 -20.09 -10.54
N LYS A 285 -5.61 -20.03 -9.35
CA LYS A 285 -7.00 -19.66 -9.19
C LYS A 285 -7.16 -18.14 -9.06
N ILE A 286 -8.40 -17.71 -8.84
CA ILE A 286 -8.72 -16.32 -8.56
C ILE A 286 -7.85 -15.80 -7.41
N ARG A 287 -7.35 -14.58 -7.53
CA ARG A 287 -6.61 -13.92 -6.45
C ARG A 287 -7.57 -13.47 -5.36
N ALA A 288 -7.13 -13.46 -4.12
CA ALA A 288 -7.96 -13.00 -3.00
C ALA A 288 -8.45 -11.55 -3.20
N GLY A 289 -7.63 -10.70 -3.83
CA GLY A 289 -8.00 -9.32 -4.18
C GLY A 289 -8.99 -9.18 -5.36
N GLU A 290 -9.21 -10.24 -6.17
CA GLU A 290 -10.25 -10.28 -7.20
C GLU A 290 -11.56 -10.90 -6.68
N ASN A 291 -11.52 -11.60 -5.55
CA ASN A 291 -12.68 -12.31 -5.02
C ASN A 291 -13.59 -11.37 -4.25
N THR A 292 -14.80 -11.19 -4.74
CA THR A 292 -15.84 -10.35 -4.12
C THR A 292 -16.95 -11.15 -3.45
N ASP A 293 -16.75 -12.46 -3.26
CA ASP A 293 -17.62 -13.28 -2.43
C ASP A 293 -17.36 -13.00 -0.93
N LEU A 294 -18.07 -12.00 -0.40
CA LEU A 294 -17.89 -11.54 0.98
C LEU A 294 -18.30 -12.60 2.00
N GLU A 295 -19.26 -13.50 1.66
CA GLU A 295 -19.67 -14.61 2.53
C GLU A 295 -18.52 -15.61 2.73
N GLN A 296 -17.76 -15.86 1.68
CA GLN A 296 -16.59 -16.73 1.76
C GLN A 296 -15.54 -16.18 2.73
N PHE A 297 -15.29 -14.88 2.71
CA PHE A 297 -14.38 -14.24 3.66
C PHE A 297 -14.94 -14.21 5.09
N ARG A 298 -16.25 -13.98 5.23
CA ARG A 298 -16.92 -14.08 6.53
C ARG A 298 -16.78 -15.47 7.13
N GLY A 299 -16.94 -16.53 6.32
CA GLY A 299 -16.69 -17.92 6.73
C GLY A 299 -15.26 -18.18 7.21
N LEU A 300 -14.28 -17.38 6.76
CA LEU A 300 -12.90 -17.40 7.25
C LEU A 300 -12.68 -16.54 8.50
N GLY A 301 -13.70 -15.80 8.96
CA GLY A 301 -13.62 -14.89 10.11
C GLY A 301 -12.97 -13.53 9.77
N ILE A 302 -12.97 -13.15 8.49
CA ILE A 302 -12.34 -11.93 7.97
C ILE A 302 -13.43 -10.93 7.60
N VAL A 303 -13.19 -9.65 7.86
CA VAL A 303 -13.99 -8.55 7.31
C VAL A 303 -13.48 -8.25 5.90
N ALA A 304 -14.37 -8.29 4.89
CA ALA A 304 -14.01 -7.99 3.53
C ALA A 304 -14.94 -6.93 2.93
N HIS A 305 -14.38 -6.08 2.06
CA HIS A 305 -15.09 -5.01 1.37
C HIS A 305 -14.88 -5.13 -0.13
N ASP A 306 -15.96 -5.02 -0.89
CA ASP A 306 -15.94 -4.98 -2.36
C ASP A 306 -15.84 -3.53 -2.83
N LEU A 307 -14.73 -3.20 -3.50
CA LEU A 307 -14.47 -1.90 -4.10
C LEU A 307 -14.83 -1.84 -5.59
N SER A 308 -15.54 -2.83 -6.13
CA SER A 308 -15.84 -2.88 -7.57
C SER A 308 -16.64 -1.66 -8.05
N ALA A 309 -17.51 -1.12 -7.21
CA ALA A 309 -18.31 0.07 -7.50
C ALA A 309 -17.55 1.40 -7.30
N VAL A 310 -16.39 1.37 -6.63
CA VAL A 310 -15.55 2.56 -6.41
C VAL A 310 -14.88 2.95 -7.73
N ALA A 311 -14.89 4.24 -8.06
CA ALA A 311 -14.24 4.75 -9.27
C ALA A 311 -12.74 4.37 -9.25
N GLY A 312 -12.24 3.89 -10.40
CA GLY A 312 -10.87 3.43 -10.51
C GLY A 312 -9.87 4.57 -10.35
N GLY A 313 -8.90 4.40 -9.46
CA GLY A 313 -7.73 5.25 -9.40
C GLY A 313 -6.70 4.94 -10.50
N VAL A 314 -5.62 5.69 -10.52
CA VAL A 314 -4.46 5.42 -11.39
C VAL A 314 -4.00 3.97 -11.19
N GLY A 315 -3.61 3.26 -12.28
CA GLY A 315 -3.07 1.91 -12.19
C GLY A 315 -4.08 0.78 -12.45
N ARG A 316 -4.96 0.95 -13.43
CA ARG A 316 -5.87 -0.11 -13.91
C ARG A 316 -6.74 -0.71 -12.80
N ASN A 317 -7.34 0.13 -11.98
CA ASN A 317 -8.20 -0.26 -10.87
C ASN A 317 -7.49 -1.03 -9.72
N HIS A 318 -6.16 -1.12 -9.74
CA HIS A 318 -5.39 -1.84 -8.72
C HIS A 318 -5.16 -1.01 -7.44
N ASN A 319 -5.25 0.30 -7.55
CA ASN A 319 -4.99 1.24 -6.46
C ASN A 319 -6.25 1.83 -5.82
N LYS A 320 -7.42 1.20 -5.98
CA LYS A 320 -8.71 1.72 -5.48
C LYS A 320 -8.70 2.01 -3.98
N ALA A 321 -8.01 1.18 -3.18
CA ALA A 321 -7.87 1.38 -1.75
C ALA A 321 -7.11 2.66 -1.36
N PHE A 322 -6.37 3.26 -2.30
CA PHE A 322 -5.61 4.49 -2.08
C PHE A 322 -6.20 5.69 -2.83
N GLY A 323 -6.91 5.45 -3.94
CA GLY A 323 -7.32 6.49 -4.88
C GLY A 323 -8.67 7.11 -4.57
N ASP A 324 -9.45 6.53 -3.66
CA ASP A 324 -10.76 7.05 -3.27
C ASP A 324 -10.73 7.59 -1.85
N GLY A 325 -11.06 8.88 -1.69
CA GLY A 325 -11.00 9.58 -0.41
C GLY A 325 -11.88 8.97 0.68
N SER A 326 -13.03 8.41 0.32
CA SER A 326 -13.92 7.76 1.28
C SER A 326 -13.38 6.41 1.74
N THR A 327 -12.81 5.63 0.83
CA THR A 327 -12.17 4.35 1.14
C THR A 327 -10.97 4.54 2.04
N ILE A 328 -10.07 5.50 1.73
CA ILE A 328 -8.88 5.74 2.55
C ILE A 328 -9.24 6.29 3.94
N ALA A 329 -10.30 7.11 4.05
CA ALA A 329 -10.80 7.57 5.33
C ALA A 329 -11.35 6.43 6.19
N ALA A 330 -12.10 5.48 5.59
CA ALA A 330 -12.58 4.29 6.29
C ALA A 330 -11.43 3.38 6.75
N ILE A 331 -10.39 3.22 5.93
CA ILE A 331 -9.15 2.53 6.31
C ILE A 331 -8.49 3.24 7.50
N GLY A 332 -8.41 4.57 7.46
CA GLY A 332 -7.87 5.39 8.55
C GLY A 332 -8.60 5.17 9.87
N GLN A 333 -9.94 5.13 9.84
CA GLN A 333 -10.77 4.82 11.01
C GLN A 333 -10.50 3.40 11.56
N ALA A 334 -10.42 2.39 10.69
CA ALA A 334 -10.13 1.02 11.08
C ALA A 334 -8.76 0.89 11.78
N ILE A 335 -7.73 1.54 11.24
CA ILE A 335 -6.37 1.55 11.81
C ILE A 335 -6.34 2.35 13.13
N SER A 336 -6.99 3.51 13.18
CA SER A 336 -6.95 4.40 14.36
C SER A 336 -7.74 3.83 15.54
N SER A 337 -8.85 3.13 15.29
CA SER A 337 -9.66 2.50 16.34
C SER A 337 -8.98 1.29 16.98
N GLY A 338 -7.99 0.70 16.30
CA GLY A 338 -7.34 -0.55 16.73
C GLY A 338 -8.30 -1.75 16.83
N ALA A 339 -9.55 -1.56 16.39
CA ALA A 339 -10.58 -2.57 16.36
C ALA A 339 -11.08 -2.69 14.91
N PRO A 340 -11.10 -3.89 14.33
CA PRO A 340 -11.70 -4.11 13.03
C PRO A 340 -13.20 -3.77 13.10
N SER A 341 -13.73 -3.23 12.01
CA SER A 341 -15.18 -3.04 11.85
C SER A 341 -15.88 -4.37 12.09
N ARG A 342 -16.83 -4.41 13.01
CA ARG A 342 -17.54 -5.66 13.36
C ARG A 342 -18.28 -6.20 12.13
N PRO A 343 -18.28 -7.54 11.89
CA PRO A 343 -19.18 -8.14 10.91
C PRO A 343 -20.62 -7.80 11.31
N GLY A 344 -21.32 -7.04 10.48
CA GLY A 344 -22.70 -6.59 10.76
C GLY A 344 -22.85 -5.07 10.90
N GLY A 345 -21.76 -4.30 10.91
CA GLY A 345 -21.81 -2.87 10.62
C GLY A 345 -22.13 -2.66 9.13
N GLN A 346 -22.90 -1.61 8.83
CA GLN A 346 -23.33 -1.21 7.50
C GLN A 346 -22.21 -1.39 6.47
N SER A 347 -22.55 -1.90 5.28
CA SER A 347 -21.59 -2.03 4.18
C SER A 347 -20.90 -0.69 3.94
N LEU A 348 -19.66 -0.70 3.47
CA LEU A 348 -18.94 0.54 3.13
C LEU A 348 -19.76 1.41 2.17
N SER A 349 -20.59 0.80 1.29
CA SER A 349 -21.55 1.50 0.44
C SER A 349 -22.60 2.26 1.25
N GLU A 350 -23.15 1.67 2.32
CA GLU A 350 -24.14 2.36 3.20
C GLU A 350 -23.46 3.41 4.09
N GLY A 351 -22.23 3.16 4.55
CA GLY A 351 -21.42 4.13 5.28
C GLY A 351 -21.01 5.33 4.41
N ILE A 352 -20.64 5.09 3.16
CA ILE A 352 -20.31 6.10 2.16
C ILE A 352 -21.55 6.93 1.79
N GLU A 353 -22.72 6.31 1.59
CA GLU A 353 -23.97 7.03 1.36
C GLU A 353 -24.37 7.88 2.57
N THR A 354 -24.18 7.40 3.79
CA THR A 354 -24.50 8.13 5.01
C THR A 354 -23.56 9.32 5.22
N LEU A 355 -22.27 9.16 4.96
CA LEU A 355 -21.28 10.26 5.00
C LEU A 355 -21.53 11.25 3.87
N GLY A 356 -21.83 10.80 2.66
CA GLY A 356 -22.16 11.67 1.53
C GLY A 356 -23.43 12.50 1.79
N ARG A 357 -24.47 11.93 2.39
CA ARG A 357 -25.68 12.64 2.79
C ARG A 357 -25.43 13.65 3.91
N SER A 358 -24.58 13.31 4.88
CA SER A 358 -24.22 14.24 5.99
C SER A 358 -23.44 15.46 5.49
N VAL A 359 -22.53 15.28 4.52
CA VAL A 359 -21.77 16.37 3.89
C VAL A 359 -22.70 17.25 3.05
N THR A 360 -23.66 16.66 2.34
CA THR A 360 -24.64 17.40 1.51
C THR A 360 -25.58 18.23 2.38
N LEU A 361 -26.01 17.70 3.55
CA LEU A 361 -26.86 18.43 4.50
C LEU A 361 -26.13 19.60 5.16
N LEU A 362 -24.84 19.48 5.46
CA LEU A 362 -24.04 20.60 5.99
C LEU A 362 -23.75 21.66 4.93
N GLY A 363 -23.58 21.29 3.66
CA GLY A 363 -23.39 22.23 2.55
C GLY A 363 -24.64 23.04 2.22
N SER A 364 -25.85 22.48 2.40
CA SER A 364 -27.13 23.19 2.14
C SER A 364 -27.56 24.15 3.28
N ALA A 365 -27.00 23.98 4.46
CA ALA A 365 -27.28 24.86 5.61
C ALA A 365 -26.46 26.18 5.63
N LEU A 366 -25.52 26.36 4.72
CA LEU A 366 -24.61 27.53 4.65
C LEU A 366 -24.92 28.50 3.51
N VAL A 367 -26.05 28.40 2.83
CA VAL A 367 -26.48 29.40 1.84
C VAL A 367 -27.40 30.42 2.54
N PRO A 368 -26.97 31.68 2.78
CA PRO A 368 -27.84 32.70 3.32
C PRO A 368 -28.91 33.05 2.29
N GLY A 369 -30.16 32.97 2.68
CA GLY A 369 -31.29 33.40 1.86
C GLY A 369 -31.17 34.87 1.49
N GLY A 370 -30.99 35.16 0.21
CA GLY A 370 -31.09 36.53 -0.34
C GLY A 370 -32.53 37.00 -0.23
N ALA A 371 -32.76 38.04 0.51
CA ALA A 371 -34.03 38.73 0.64
C ALA A 371 -34.46 39.33 -0.71
N ALA A 372 -35.63 38.94 -1.19
CA ALA A 372 -36.31 39.62 -2.27
C ALA A 372 -37.01 40.87 -1.67
N GLY A 373 -36.46 42.05 -1.95
CA GLY A 373 -37.13 43.32 -1.73
C GLY A 373 -38.11 43.58 -2.87
N GLY A 374 -39.41 43.58 -2.57
CA GLY A 374 -40.40 44.16 -3.44
C GLY A 374 -40.54 45.63 -3.16
N ALA A 375 -40.72 46.44 -4.17
CA ALA A 375 -41.15 47.82 -4.07
C ALA A 375 -42.35 48.05 -5.00
N PRO A 376 -43.12 49.09 -4.75
CA PRO A 376 -44.53 49.22 -5.17
C PRO A 376 -44.72 49.45 -6.65
#